data_28cf69e84daa4cdeb4d47922c6971f99
#
_entry.id   28cf69e84daa4cdeb4d47922c6971f99
#
_cell.length_a   1.000
_cell.length_b   1.000
_cell.length_c   1.000
_cell.angle_alpha   90.00
_cell.angle_beta   90.00
_cell.angle_gamma   90.00
#
_symmetry.space_group_name_H-M   'P 1'
#
loop_
_entity.id
_entity.type
_entity.pdbx_description
1 polymer ?
#
loop_
_entity_poly.entity_id
_entity_poly.type
_entity_poly.pdbx_seq_one_letter_code
_entity_poly.pdbx_strand_id
1 'polypeptide(L)'
;VFENSAAIRGQKRTPGVQRRGQERRRAILDAAEALLAEQGYEAATLKAIGERAGIPTASMYHYFPDRHQVEAELLRRHMTELDTRITATLEKPEAQTLREAVDVMIDILWDYYRAHRSCTELWFTGRHQMLVELVRSFDDVQAERLWRHLVNRGLASADTPRLAVQLSFEVGNRLFDVAFRRTPQGDGATIDEARRLITAYLESYS
;
A
#
# COMPACT_ATOMS: atom_id res chain seq x y z
N VAL A 1 -5.70 60.20 1.56
CA VAL A 1 -6.81 59.28 1.35
C VAL A 1 -6.62 58.66 -0.02
N PHE A 2 -6.00 57.48 -0.10
CA PHE A 2 -6.11 56.59 -1.25
C PHE A 2 -6.14 55.16 -0.73
N GLU A 3 -7.34 54.60 -0.66
CA GLU A 3 -7.56 53.19 -0.54
C GLU A 3 -7.06 52.49 -1.81
N ASN A 4 -6.16 51.53 -1.66
CA ASN A 4 -5.78 50.62 -2.71
C ASN A 4 -6.10 49.18 -2.27
N SER A 5 -7.36 48.81 -2.50
CA SER A 5 -7.88 47.46 -2.27
C SER A 5 -7.49 46.58 -3.47
N ALA A 6 -6.31 45.91 -3.39
CA ALA A 6 -5.90 44.92 -4.33
C ALA A 6 -6.62 43.61 -4.01
N ALA A 7 -7.76 43.39 -4.66
CA ALA A 7 -8.49 42.12 -4.64
C ALA A 7 -7.65 41.02 -5.30
N ILE A 8 -7.14 40.09 -4.49
CA ILE A 8 -6.53 38.84 -4.96
C ILE A 8 -7.64 37.99 -5.60
N ARG A 9 -7.73 38.06 -6.92
CA ARG A 9 -8.59 37.18 -7.74
C ARG A 9 -8.00 35.78 -7.71
N GLY A 10 -8.48 34.94 -6.81
CA GLY A 10 -8.32 33.48 -6.91
C GLY A 10 -8.95 32.99 -8.22
N GLN A 11 -8.14 32.68 -9.22
CA GLN A 11 -8.60 32.08 -10.47
C GLN A 11 -9.21 30.70 -10.17
N LYS A 12 -10.55 30.61 -10.14
CA LYS A 12 -11.29 29.34 -10.19
C LYS A 12 -10.95 28.65 -11.53
N ARG A 13 -10.12 27.62 -11.49
CA ARG A 13 -9.86 26.77 -12.66
C ARG A 13 -11.18 26.23 -13.19
N THR A 14 -11.43 26.36 -14.50
CA THR A 14 -12.63 25.86 -15.16
C THR A 14 -12.73 24.33 -15.00
N PRO A 15 -13.94 23.74 -14.81
CA PRO A 15 -14.13 22.30 -14.60
C PRO A 15 -13.45 21.41 -15.66
N GLY A 16 -13.38 21.88 -16.92
CA GLY A 16 -12.69 21.16 -18.01
C GLY A 16 -11.16 21.09 -17.88
N VAL A 17 -10.53 22.11 -17.26
CA VAL A 17 -9.07 22.11 -17.01
C VAL A 17 -8.72 21.16 -15.88
N GLN A 18 -9.56 21.11 -14.83
CA GLN A 18 -9.38 20.17 -13.71
C GLN A 18 -9.53 18.72 -14.16
N ARG A 19 -10.53 18.39 -14.98
CA ARG A 19 -10.74 17.04 -15.51
C ARG A 19 -9.56 16.56 -16.35
N ARG A 20 -9.07 17.37 -17.28
CA ARG A 20 -7.88 17.04 -18.09
C ARG A 20 -6.64 16.85 -17.23
N GLY A 21 -6.46 17.64 -16.18
CA GLY A 21 -5.36 17.48 -15.22
C GLY A 21 -5.43 16.13 -14.47
N GLN A 22 -6.62 15.75 -14.02
CA GLN A 22 -6.83 14.46 -13.37
C GLN A 22 -6.63 13.28 -14.33
N GLU A 23 -7.13 13.36 -15.56
CA GLU A 23 -6.93 12.33 -16.59
C GLU A 23 -5.43 12.11 -16.87
N ARG A 24 -4.64 13.19 -16.95
CA ARG A 24 -3.18 13.10 -17.14
C ARG A 24 -2.46 12.54 -15.92
N ARG A 25 -2.83 12.94 -14.69
CA ARG A 25 -2.27 12.33 -13.49
C ARG A 25 -2.54 10.82 -13.45
N ARG A 26 -3.76 10.41 -13.80
CA ARG A 26 -4.11 9.00 -13.91
C ARG A 26 -3.27 8.26 -14.94
N ALA A 27 -3.10 8.83 -16.15
CA ALA A 27 -2.27 8.23 -17.20
C ALA A 27 -0.80 8.07 -16.76
N ILE A 28 -0.26 9.01 -15.98
CA ILE A 28 1.09 8.91 -15.40
C ILE A 28 1.17 7.75 -14.41
N LEU A 29 0.19 7.61 -13.52
CA LEU A 29 0.15 6.53 -12.52
C LEU A 29 -0.01 5.16 -13.19
N ASP A 30 -0.88 5.05 -14.19
CA ASP A 30 -1.10 3.80 -14.94
C ASP A 30 0.18 3.40 -15.74
N ALA A 31 0.90 4.37 -16.29
CA ALA A 31 2.19 4.13 -16.95
C ALA A 31 3.28 3.70 -15.95
N ALA A 32 3.33 4.31 -14.76
CA ALA A 32 4.25 3.93 -13.70
C ALA A 32 3.97 2.51 -13.19
N GLU A 33 2.69 2.18 -12.97
CA GLU A 33 2.26 0.86 -12.55
C GLU A 33 2.70 -0.22 -13.55
N ALA A 34 2.47 0.03 -14.83
CA ALA A 34 2.86 -0.90 -15.88
C ALA A 34 4.38 -1.09 -15.98
N LEU A 35 5.17 -0.01 -15.88
CA LEU A 35 6.64 -0.10 -15.89
C LEU A 35 7.19 -0.87 -14.68
N LEU A 36 6.68 -0.60 -13.49
CA LEU A 36 7.04 -1.33 -12.27
C LEU A 36 6.73 -2.82 -12.41
N ALA A 37 5.56 -3.16 -12.93
CA ALA A 37 5.15 -4.56 -13.10
C ALA A 37 5.97 -5.31 -14.15
N GLU A 38 6.31 -4.66 -15.27
CA GLU A 38 6.99 -5.27 -16.40
C GLU A 38 8.51 -5.30 -16.24
N GLN A 39 9.10 -4.20 -15.73
CA GLN A 39 10.55 -3.96 -15.77
C GLN A 39 11.17 -3.76 -14.38
N GLY A 40 10.35 -3.71 -13.32
CA GLY A 40 10.80 -3.55 -11.95
C GLY A 40 11.12 -2.11 -11.55
N TYR A 41 11.55 -1.95 -10.30
CA TYR A 41 11.68 -0.65 -9.63
C TYR A 41 12.67 0.28 -10.33
N GLU A 42 13.85 -0.18 -10.73
CA GLU A 42 14.91 0.67 -11.29
C GLU A 42 14.55 1.25 -12.67
N ALA A 43 13.77 0.52 -13.46
CA ALA A 43 13.37 0.95 -14.80
C ALA A 43 12.30 2.06 -14.80
N ALA A 44 11.52 2.19 -13.73
CA ALA A 44 10.41 3.14 -13.63
C ALA A 44 10.90 4.57 -13.31
N THR A 45 11.79 5.13 -14.14
CA THR A 45 12.25 6.52 -14.02
C THR A 45 11.17 7.51 -14.45
N LEU A 46 11.23 8.76 -13.96
CA LEU A 46 10.27 9.80 -14.35
C LEU A 46 10.24 10.02 -15.88
N LYS A 47 11.39 9.88 -16.55
CA LYS A 47 11.51 9.95 -18.01
C LYS A 47 10.78 8.79 -18.68
N ALA A 48 11.05 7.54 -18.27
CA ALA A 48 10.41 6.35 -18.83
C ALA A 48 8.88 6.36 -18.60
N ILE A 49 8.44 6.82 -17.43
CA ILE A 49 7.01 6.99 -17.12
C ILE A 49 6.38 8.02 -18.08
N GLY A 50 7.03 9.18 -18.30
CA GLY A 50 6.56 10.20 -19.21
C GLY A 50 6.48 9.69 -20.66
N GLU A 51 7.50 9.01 -21.14
CA GLU A 51 7.54 8.40 -22.49
C GLU A 51 6.37 7.40 -22.67
N ARG A 52 6.16 6.52 -21.70
CA ARG A 52 5.07 5.55 -21.73
C ARG A 52 3.68 6.19 -21.64
N ALA A 53 3.53 7.25 -20.86
CA ALA A 53 2.27 8.00 -20.74
C ALA A 53 1.99 8.92 -21.95
N GLY A 54 2.92 9.06 -22.89
CA GLY A 54 2.83 10.02 -24.01
C GLY A 54 2.87 11.48 -23.55
N ILE A 55 3.55 11.76 -22.42
CA ILE A 55 3.66 13.10 -21.82
C ILE A 55 5.12 13.54 -21.86
N PRO A 56 5.43 14.69 -22.50
CA PRO A 56 6.79 15.22 -22.51
C PRO A 56 7.35 15.37 -21.10
N THR A 57 8.63 15.00 -20.90
CA THR A 57 9.30 15.05 -19.58
C THR A 57 9.19 16.41 -18.91
N ALA A 58 9.31 17.50 -19.65
CA ALA A 58 9.13 18.86 -19.13
C ALA A 58 7.72 19.11 -18.56
N SER A 59 6.70 18.46 -19.14
CA SER A 59 5.32 18.55 -18.65
C SER A 59 5.05 17.66 -17.44
N MET A 60 5.84 16.60 -17.25
CA MET A 60 5.73 15.71 -16.08
C MET A 60 5.88 16.47 -14.76
N TYR A 61 6.83 17.43 -14.71
CA TYR A 61 7.09 18.23 -13.52
C TYR A 61 5.92 19.14 -13.09
N HIS A 62 4.93 19.38 -13.96
CA HIS A 62 3.69 20.07 -13.56
C HIS A 62 2.74 19.17 -12.78
N TYR A 63 2.85 17.86 -12.91
CA TYR A 63 2.00 16.87 -12.25
C TYR A 63 2.68 16.26 -11.03
N PHE A 64 3.97 15.95 -11.16
CA PHE A 64 4.79 15.34 -10.13
C PHE A 64 6.17 15.98 -10.14
N PRO A 65 6.61 16.60 -9.04
CA PRO A 65 7.90 17.27 -8.94
C PRO A 65 9.09 16.29 -9.10
N ASP A 66 8.88 15.03 -8.75
CA ASP A 66 9.88 13.96 -8.85
C ASP A 66 9.23 12.57 -8.97
N ARG A 67 10.05 11.56 -9.18
CA ARG A 67 9.65 10.15 -9.24
C ARG A 67 8.99 9.67 -7.93
N HIS A 68 9.52 10.10 -6.79
CA HIS A 68 9.05 9.61 -5.49
C HIS A 68 7.62 10.05 -5.19
N GLN A 69 7.19 11.19 -5.72
CA GLN A 69 5.78 11.60 -5.63
C GLN A 69 4.85 10.73 -6.48
N VAL A 70 5.31 10.27 -7.65
CA VAL A 70 4.55 9.30 -8.47
C VAL A 70 4.43 7.98 -7.71
N GLU A 71 5.55 7.46 -7.18
CA GLU A 71 5.63 6.23 -6.40
C GLU A 71 4.72 6.28 -5.16
N ALA A 72 4.78 7.37 -4.41
CA ALA A 72 3.97 7.55 -3.20
C ALA A 72 2.47 7.61 -3.52
N GLU A 73 2.07 8.28 -4.60
CA GLU A 73 0.65 8.34 -4.99
C GLU A 73 0.15 6.98 -5.51
N LEU A 74 0.98 6.27 -6.26
CA LEU A 74 0.65 4.90 -6.70
C LEU A 74 0.56 3.93 -5.52
N LEU A 75 1.49 4.02 -4.57
CA LEU A 75 1.44 3.19 -3.36
C LEU A 75 0.18 3.48 -2.54
N ARG A 76 -0.23 4.74 -2.38
CA ARG A 76 -1.51 5.09 -1.70
C ARG A 76 -2.73 4.50 -2.42
N ARG A 77 -2.71 4.43 -3.76
CA ARG A 77 -3.78 3.77 -4.54
C ARG A 77 -3.86 2.29 -4.19
N HIS A 78 -2.73 1.58 -4.12
CA HIS A 78 -2.68 0.19 -3.68
C HIS A 78 -3.15 0.02 -2.23
N MET A 79 -2.71 0.87 -1.33
CA MET A 79 -3.14 0.85 0.09
C MET A 79 -4.64 1.04 0.25
N THR A 80 -5.24 1.95 -0.54
CA THR A 80 -6.70 2.16 -0.52
C THR A 80 -7.46 0.91 -0.96
N GLU A 81 -6.97 0.23 -1.99
CA GLU A 81 -7.57 -1.01 -2.47
C GLU A 81 -7.40 -2.15 -1.47
N LEU A 82 -6.20 -2.31 -0.90
CA LEU A 82 -5.93 -3.27 0.18
C LEU A 82 -6.82 -3.01 1.41
N ASP A 83 -6.93 -1.76 1.85
CA ASP A 83 -7.79 -1.37 2.97
C ASP A 83 -9.25 -1.76 2.73
N THR A 84 -9.74 -1.55 1.50
CA THR A 84 -11.10 -1.96 1.11
C THR A 84 -11.29 -3.47 1.21
N ARG A 85 -10.33 -4.26 0.71
CA ARG A 85 -10.38 -5.73 0.75
C ARG A 85 -10.31 -6.27 2.18
N ILE A 86 -9.37 -5.74 2.98
CA ILE A 86 -9.22 -6.12 4.40
C ILE A 86 -10.52 -5.80 5.16
N THR A 87 -11.06 -4.58 4.99
CA THR A 87 -12.30 -4.17 5.66
C THR A 87 -13.45 -5.11 5.30
N ALA A 88 -13.68 -5.35 4.01
CA ALA A 88 -14.76 -6.22 3.55
C ALA A 88 -14.64 -7.66 4.08
N THR A 89 -13.42 -8.13 4.33
CA THR A 89 -13.18 -9.46 4.89
C THR A 89 -13.39 -9.50 6.40
N LEU A 90 -12.90 -8.51 7.14
CA LEU A 90 -13.10 -8.42 8.58
C LEU A 90 -14.58 -8.22 8.98
N GLU A 91 -15.41 -7.69 8.09
CA GLU A 91 -16.87 -7.58 8.28
C GLU A 91 -17.60 -8.94 8.17
N LYS A 92 -16.97 -9.97 7.58
CA LYS A 92 -17.54 -11.30 7.47
C LYS A 92 -17.17 -12.16 8.70
N PRO A 93 -18.13 -12.88 9.29
CA PRO A 93 -17.88 -13.71 10.48
C PRO A 93 -17.31 -15.09 10.14
N GLU A 94 -16.42 -15.20 9.16
CA GLU A 94 -15.94 -16.51 8.66
C GLU A 94 -14.92 -17.16 9.60
N ALA A 95 -13.93 -16.40 10.10
CA ALA A 95 -12.92 -16.95 11.01
C ALA A 95 -13.52 -17.27 12.40
N GLN A 96 -13.32 -18.50 12.88
CA GLN A 96 -13.77 -18.98 14.19
C GLN A 96 -12.61 -19.14 15.19
N THR A 97 -11.38 -19.12 14.70
CA THR A 97 -10.15 -19.27 15.48
C THR A 97 -9.16 -18.17 15.14
N LEU A 98 -8.21 -17.92 16.06
CA LEU A 98 -7.10 -16.99 15.80
C LEU A 98 -6.30 -17.41 14.56
N ARG A 99 -6.03 -18.70 14.40
CA ARG A 99 -5.35 -19.27 13.23
C ARG A 99 -6.07 -18.92 11.94
N GLU A 100 -7.38 -19.15 11.86
CA GLU A 100 -8.16 -18.82 10.67
C GLU A 100 -8.14 -17.32 10.37
N ALA A 101 -8.18 -16.47 11.39
CA ALA A 101 -8.08 -15.02 11.20
C ALA A 101 -6.70 -14.59 10.64
N VAL A 102 -5.61 -15.21 11.12
CA VAL A 102 -4.26 -15.00 10.59
C VAL A 102 -4.16 -15.50 9.15
N ASP A 103 -4.68 -16.70 8.85
CA ASP A 103 -4.66 -17.28 7.52
C ASP A 103 -5.39 -16.40 6.51
N VAL A 104 -6.58 -15.95 6.84
CA VAL A 104 -7.38 -15.04 6.01
C VAL A 104 -6.64 -13.72 5.74
N MET A 105 -6.00 -13.13 6.75
CA MET A 105 -5.23 -11.89 6.57
C MET A 105 -4.04 -12.09 5.63
N ILE A 106 -3.31 -13.19 5.81
CA ILE A 106 -2.15 -13.54 4.96
C ILE A 106 -2.62 -13.81 3.51
N ASP A 107 -3.74 -14.52 3.33
CA ASP A 107 -4.29 -14.81 1.99
C ASP A 107 -4.63 -13.54 1.23
N ILE A 108 -5.30 -12.57 1.87
CA ILE A 108 -5.63 -11.27 1.25
C ILE A 108 -4.36 -10.57 0.74
N LEU A 109 -3.33 -10.50 1.59
CA LEU A 109 -2.07 -9.84 1.26
C LEU A 109 -1.34 -10.60 0.14
N TRP A 110 -1.24 -11.93 0.24
CA TRP A 110 -0.55 -12.76 -0.73
C TRP A 110 -1.21 -12.69 -2.10
N ASP A 111 -2.54 -12.84 -2.17
CA ASP A 111 -3.29 -12.75 -3.43
C ASP A 111 -3.17 -11.35 -4.04
N TYR A 112 -3.22 -10.31 -3.20
CA TYR A 112 -3.04 -8.96 -3.69
C TYR A 112 -1.65 -8.72 -4.28
N TYR A 113 -0.61 -9.10 -3.57
CA TYR A 113 0.78 -8.92 -4.03
C TYR A 113 1.09 -9.74 -5.28
N ARG A 114 0.54 -10.94 -5.41
CA ARG A 114 0.66 -11.76 -6.63
C ARG A 114 -0.01 -11.12 -7.85
N ALA A 115 -1.15 -10.49 -7.64
CA ALA A 115 -1.89 -9.81 -8.70
C ALA A 115 -1.30 -8.45 -9.08
N HIS A 116 -0.59 -7.78 -8.14
CA HIS A 116 -0.10 -6.41 -8.29
C HIS A 116 1.41 -6.32 -8.06
N ARG A 117 2.21 -6.77 -9.04
CA ARG A 117 3.67 -6.72 -8.95
C ARG A 117 4.21 -5.32 -8.71
N SER A 118 3.57 -4.28 -9.27
CA SER A 118 3.92 -2.88 -9.00
C SER A 118 3.84 -2.54 -7.51
N CYS A 119 2.88 -3.10 -6.78
CA CYS A 119 2.77 -2.95 -5.34
C CYS A 119 3.97 -3.57 -4.61
N THR A 120 4.37 -4.80 -4.97
CA THR A 120 5.53 -5.47 -4.34
C THR A 120 6.83 -4.73 -4.62
N GLU A 121 7.00 -4.17 -5.82
CA GLU A 121 8.17 -3.35 -6.16
C GLU A 121 8.26 -2.08 -5.30
N LEU A 122 7.13 -1.41 -5.08
CA LEU A 122 7.09 -0.21 -4.21
C LEU A 122 7.22 -0.57 -2.73
N TRP A 123 6.58 -1.64 -2.28
CA TRP A 123 6.51 -2.02 -0.86
C TRP A 123 7.81 -2.60 -0.33
N PHE A 124 8.44 -3.50 -1.10
CA PHE A 124 9.60 -4.24 -0.62
C PHE A 124 10.93 -3.76 -1.21
N THR A 125 10.93 -3.17 -2.43
CA THR A 125 12.13 -2.68 -3.09
C THR A 125 12.32 -1.18 -2.93
N GLY A 126 11.24 -0.40 -2.83
CA GLY A 126 11.27 1.04 -2.63
C GLY A 126 11.94 1.42 -1.29
N ARG A 127 13.08 2.11 -1.36
CA ARG A 127 13.89 2.49 -0.17
C ARG A 127 13.76 3.95 0.21
N HIS A 128 12.97 4.73 -0.53
CA HIS A 128 12.78 6.14 -0.22
C HIS A 128 11.98 6.31 1.07
N GLN A 129 12.41 7.23 1.93
CA GLN A 129 11.84 7.45 3.25
C GLN A 129 10.29 7.63 3.21
N MET A 130 9.79 8.35 2.21
CA MET A 130 8.34 8.56 2.04
C MET A 130 7.56 7.25 1.86
N LEU A 131 8.10 6.28 1.11
CA LEU A 131 7.46 4.97 0.94
C LEU A 131 7.49 4.17 2.24
N VAL A 132 8.64 4.17 2.93
CA VAL A 132 8.80 3.49 4.23
C VAL A 132 7.81 4.04 5.26
N GLU A 133 7.65 5.35 5.34
CA GLU A 133 6.69 5.99 6.25
C GLU A 133 5.24 5.67 5.89
N LEU A 134 4.89 5.60 4.59
CA LEU A 134 3.56 5.21 4.14
C LEU A 134 3.24 3.76 4.53
N VAL A 135 4.16 2.83 4.28
CA VAL A 135 4.00 1.41 4.65
C VAL A 135 3.78 1.30 6.15
N ARG A 136 4.67 1.89 6.95
CA ARG A 136 4.57 1.85 8.41
C ARG A 136 3.24 2.40 8.92
N SER A 137 2.82 3.57 8.41
CA SER A 137 1.56 4.18 8.80
C SER A 137 0.34 3.31 8.43
N PHE A 138 0.39 2.65 7.28
CA PHE A 138 -0.64 1.72 6.85
C PHE A 138 -0.70 0.50 7.79
N ASP A 139 0.44 -0.12 8.08
CA ASP A 139 0.55 -1.28 8.96
C ASP A 139 0.06 -0.98 10.37
N ASP A 140 0.39 0.17 10.94
CA ASP A 140 -0.09 0.60 12.26
C ASP A 140 -1.63 0.67 12.30
N VAL A 141 -2.25 1.22 11.25
CA VAL A 141 -3.72 1.29 11.14
C VAL A 141 -4.34 -0.10 11.01
N GLN A 142 -3.76 -0.96 10.16
CA GLN A 142 -4.29 -2.32 9.97
C GLN A 142 -4.08 -3.19 11.22
N ALA A 143 -2.94 -3.07 11.90
CA ALA A 143 -2.67 -3.78 13.14
C ALA A 143 -3.66 -3.40 14.25
N GLU A 144 -3.96 -2.12 14.43
CA GLU A 144 -4.98 -1.66 15.39
C GLU A 144 -6.37 -2.19 15.05
N ARG A 145 -6.74 -2.19 13.75
CA ARG A 145 -8.03 -2.73 13.29
C ARG A 145 -8.14 -4.23 13.53
N LEU A 146 -7.08 -4.98 13.17
CA LEU A 146 -7.05 -6.43 13.39
C LEU A 146 -7.09 -6.77 14.88
N TRP A 147 -6.31 -6.08 15.71
CA TRP A 147 -6.34 -6.28 17.16
C TRP A 147 -7.76 -6.11 17.72
N ARG A 148 -8.45 -5.01 17.38
CA ARG A 148 -9.84 -4.79 17.81
C ARG A 148 -10.78 -5.89 17.33
N HIS A 149 -10.63 -6.31 16.08
CA HIS A 149 -11.44 -7.39 15.51
C HIS A 149 -11.25 -8.69 16.29
N LEU A 150 -10.00 -9.09 16.54
CA LEU A 150 -9.67 -10.33 17.27
C LEU A 150 -10.24 -10.32 18.70
N VAL A 151 -10.03 -9.24 19.43
CA VAL A 151 -10.53 -9.08 20.82
C VAL A 151 -12.06 -9.04 20.84
N ASN A 152 -12.70 -8.25 20.01
CA ASN A 152 -14.16 -8.12 19.96
C ASN A 152 -14.85 -9.45 19.59
N ARG A 153 -14.19 -10.30 18.83
CA ARG A 153 -14.67 -11.63 18.43
C ARG A 153 -14.31 -12.72 19.44
N GLY A 154 -13.53 -12.41 20.46
CA GLY A 154 -13.02 -13.40 21.40
C GLY A 154 -12.02 -14.39 20.79
N LEU A 155 -11.40 -14.03 19.66
CA LEU A 155 -10.35 -14.81 18.98
C LEU A 155 -8.97 -14.58 19.59
N ALA A 156 -8.81 -13.49 20.32
CA ALA A 156 -7.64 -13.19 21.15
C ALA A 156 -8.10 -12.68 22.52
N SER A 157 -7.27 -12.85 23.54
CA SER A 157 -7.53 -12.32 24.89
C SER A 157 -7.59 -10.79 24.88
N ALA A 158 -8.42 -10.20 25.75
CA ALA A 158 -8.42 -8.74 25.96
C ALA A 158 -7.07 -8.22 26.50
N ASP A 159 -6.29 -9.10 27.14
CA ASP A 159 -4.94 -8.81 27.65
C ASP A 159 -3.85 -8.91 26.58
N THR A 160 -4.18 -9.38 25.36
CA THR A 160 -3.21 -9.42 24.25
C THR A 160 -2.70 -8.02 23.94
N PRO A 161 -1.39 -7.77 24.06
CA PRO A 161 -0.85 -6.42 23.80
C PRO A 161 -1.04 -6.03 22.33
N ARG A 162 -1.44 -4.79 22.08
CA ARG A 162 -1.49 -4.25 20.70
C ARG A 162 -0.14 -4.37 19.99
N LEU A 163 0.95 -4.20 20.74
CA LEU A 163 2.31 -4.39 20.26
C LEU A 163 2.52 -5.78 19.65
N ALA A 164 1.88 -6.83 20.17
CA ALA A 164 2.02 -8.17 19.61
C ALA A 164 1.46 -8.24 18.18
N VAL A 165 0.34 -7.60 17.91
CA VAL A 165 -0.23 -7.54 16.56
C VAL A 165 0.60 -6.63 15.66
N GLN A 166 1.10 -5.48 16.15
CA GLN A 166 2.02 -4.61 15.39
C GLN A 166 3.30 -5.35 14.97
N LEU A 167 3.94 -6.07 15.91
CA LEU A 167 5.12 -6.88 15.60
C LEU A 167 4.82 -8.01 14.61
N SER A 168 3.61 -8.56 14.64
CA SER A 168 3.16 -9.55 13.64
C SER A 168 3.12 -8.99 12.23
N PHE A 169 2.72 -7.72 12.04
CA PHE A 169 2.79 -7.03 10.75
C PHE A 169 4.23 -6.78 10.29
N GLU A 170 5.11 -6.31 11.18
CA GLU A 170 6.54 -6.11 10.88
C GLU A 170 7.22 -7.43 10.44
N VAL A 171 7.00 -8.50 11.19
CA VAL A 171 7.52 -9.83 10.85
C VAL A 171 6.90 -10.35 9.57
N GLY A 172 5.58 -10.18 9.38
CA GLY A 172 4.85 -10.55 8.18
C GLY A 172 5.43 -9.88 6.94
N ASN A 173 5.60 -8.56 6.97
CA ASN A 173 6.21 -7.79 5.88
C ASN A 173 7.61 -8.32 5.53
N ARG A 174 8.42 -8.65 6.54
CA ARG A 174 9.75 -9.20 6.30
C ARG A 174 9.70 -10.58 5.64
N LEU A 175 8.76 -11.43 6.01
CA LEU A 175 8.60 -12.75 5.42
C LEU A 175 8.02 -12.67 4.00
N PHE A 176 7.09 -11.75 3.74
CA PHE A 176 6.63 -11.46 2.38
C PHE A 176 7.78 -10.95 1.50
N ASP A 177 8.62 -10.02 1.98
CA ASP A 177 9.82 -9.57 1.26
C ASP A 177 10.73 -10.77 0.90
N VAL A 178 10.96 -11.69 1.83
CA VAL A 178 11.74 -12.91 1.58
C VAL A 178 11.05 -13.79 0.52
N ALA A 179 9.74 -14.00 0.62
CA ALA A 179 8.98 -14.84 -0.29
C ALA A 179 9.03 -14.30 -1.74
N PHE A 180 8.80 -12.99 -1.92
CA PHE A 180 8.79 -12.37 -3.26
C PHE A 180 10.18 -12.18 -3.85
N ARG A 181 11.24 -12.13 -3.03
CA ARG A 181 12.64 -12.19 -3.54
C ARG A 181 13.03 -13.58 -4.03
N ARG A 182 12.43 -14.65 -3.50
CA ARG A 182 12.69 -16.03 -3.94
C ARG A 182 11.99 -16.34 -5.27
N THR A 183 10.74 -15.96 -5.38
CA THR A 183 9.96 -16.14 -6.63
C THR A 183 9.05 -14.94 -6.87
N PRO A 184 8.79 -14.56 -8.13
CA PRO A 184 7.86 -13.46 -8.46
C PRO A 184 6.42 -13.69 -7.97
N GLN A 185 6.07 -14.94 -7.68
CA GLN A 185 4.73 -15.31 -7.19
C GLN A 185 4.64 -15.41 -5.67
N GLY A 186 5.74 -15.12 -4.98
CA GLY A 186 5.87 -15.36 -3.54
C GLY A 186 6.06 -16.85 -3.23
N ASP A 187 7.19 -17.20 -2.61
CA ASP A 187 7.51 -18.58 -2.23
C ASP A 187 6.52 -19.13 -1.21
N GLY A 188 5.70 -20.11 -1.57
CA GLY A 188 4.65 -20.68 -0.73
C GLY A 188 5.17 -21.25 0.59
N ALA A 189 6.34 -21.91 0.58
CA ALA A 189 6.92 -22.44 1.81
C ALA A 189 7.27 -21.32 2.82
N THR A 190 7.76 -20.17 2.33
CA THR A 190 8.00 -19.00 3.19
C THR A 190 6.70 -18.41 3.73
N ILE A 191 5.63 -18.40 2.93
CA ILE A 191 4.31 -17.93 3.38
C ILE A 191 3.72 -18.87 4.45
N ASP A 192 3.88 -20.18 4.29
CA ASP A 192 3.43 -21.16 5.30
C ASP A 192 4.19 -21.00 6.62
N GLU A 193 5.49 -20.69 6.59
CA GLU A 193 6.24 -20.35 7.80
C GLU A 193 5.78 -19.03 8.43
N ALA A 194 5.40 -18.04 7.62
CA ALA A 194 4.81 -16.79 8.13
C ALA A 194 3.51 -17.07 8.90
N ARG A 195 2.63 -17.93 8.38
CA ARG A 195 1.40 -18.35 9.06
C ARG A 195 1.69 -19.00 10.41
N ARG A 196 2.59 -19.97 10.42
CA ARG A 196 2.97 -20.68 11.66
C ARG A 196 3.56 -19.75 12.69
N LEU A 197 4.51 -18.89 12.29
CA LEU A 197 5.22 -17.99 13.18
C LEU A 197 4.26 -16.97 13.80
N ILE A 198 3.45 -16.29 12.98
CA ILE A 198 2.51 -15.27 13.45
C ILE A 198 1.44 -15.88 14.36
N THR A 199 0.88 -17.04 13.96
CA THR A 199 -0.14 -17.72 14.77
C THR A 199 0.45 -18.14 16.12
N ALA A 200 1.57 -18.84 16.13
CA ALA A 200 2.20 -19.30 17.38
C ALA A 200 2.60 -18.14 18.30
N TYR A 201 3.06 -17.03 17.73
CA TYR A 201 3.39 -15.83 18.51
C TYR A 201 2.14 -15.21 19.14
N LEU A 202 1.06 -15.05 18.40
CA LEU A 202 -0.19 -14.48 18.95
C LEU A 202 -0.88 -15.46 19.93
N GLU A 203 -0.85 -16.78 19.67
CA GLU A 203 -1.36 -17.80 20.59
C GLU A 203 -0.64 -17.80 21.95
N SER A 204 0.62 -17.32 22.02
CA SER A 204 1.35 -17.22 23.29
C SER A 204 0.78 -16.18 24.27
N TYR A 205 -0.18 -15.37 23.84
CA TYR A 205 -0.92 -14.39 24.66
C TYR A 205 -2.37 -14.81 24.94
N SER A 206 -2.79 -16.00 24.50
CA SER A 206 -4.17 -16.50 24.61
C SER A 206 -4.37 -17.32 25.88
#